data_a5626e47bfe265a0e62c82f439100208
#
_entry.id   a5626e47bfe265a0e62c82f439100208
#
_cell.length_a   1.000
_cell.length_b   1.000
_cell.length_c   1.000
_cell.angle_alpha   90.00
_cell.angle_beta   90.00
_cell.angle_gamma   90.00
#
_symmetry.space_group_name_H-M   'P 1'
#
loop_
_entity.id
_entity.type
_entity.pdbx_description
1 polymer ?
#
loop_
_entity_poly.entity_id
_entity_poly.type
_entity_poly.pdbx_seq_one_letter_code
_entity_poly.pdbx_strand_id
1 'polypeptide(L)'
;MHETTNSIPTIFFVEEDNNARRSLTKSLRELGYRVLVSADLEDAFEWTSGTGHIHADLVLVNLLGKLPEEALTIGCRLREHSKYDGHTPLVVMPEKVPQDLLGTDEKVNDLEWICYYEDIEQLKRLLTRLLNKNT
;
A
#
# COMPACT_ATOMS: atom_id res chain seq x y z
N MET A 1 -29.24 4.60 7.16
CA MET A 1 -28.84 4.51 6.60
C MET A 1 -28.11 4.61 5.93
N HIS A 2 -27.80 4.43 6.08
CA HIS A 2 -27.11 4.47 5.49
C HIS A 2 -26.32 4.39 4.73
N GLU A 3 -26.05 4.31 4.53
CA GLU A 3 -25.36 4.20 3.89
C GLU A 3 -24.47 4.18 3.40
N THR A 4 -24.49 3.96 3.33
CA THR A 4 -23.65 3.76 3.02
C THR A 4 -22.91 3.76 2.33
N THR A 5 -22.93 3.62 2.75
CA THR A 5 -21.95 4.01 2.00
C THR A 5 -21.16 3.11 1.12
N ASN A 6 -21.06 3.39 -0.05
CA ASN A 6 -20.35 2.69 -1.08
C ASN A 6 -19.13 3.45 -1.54
N SER A 7 -18.43 4.05 -0.60
CA SER A 7 -17.24 4.77 -0.99
C SER A 7 -16.17 3.77 -1.39
N ILE A 8 -15.50 4.07 -2.49
CA ILE A 8 -14.43 3.24 -3.03
C ILE A 8 -13.16 3.53 -2.22
N PRO A 9 -12.51 2.51 -1.69
CA PRO A 9 -11.26 2.74 -0.96
C PRO A 9 -10.17 3.30 -1.85
N THR A 10 -9.37 4.18 -1.27
CA THR A 10 -8.24 4.79 -1.96
C THR A 10 -6.95 4.18 -1.45
N ILE A 11 -6.09 3.75 -2.37
CA ILE A 11 -4.78 3.21 -2.06
C ILE A 11 -3.73 4.22 -2.51
N PHE A 12 -2.83 4.60 -1.60
CA PHE A 12 -1.68 5.41 -1.97
C PHE A 12 -0.53 4.45 -2.26
N PHE A 13 -0.16 4.36 -3.52
CA PHE A 13 0.77 3.36 -4.01
C PHE A 13 2.09 4.03 -4.39
N VAL A 14 3.17 3.67 -3.68
CA VAL A 14 4.51 4.15 -3.97
C VAL A 14 5.29 3.00 -4.58
N GLU A 15 5.68 3.13 -5.84
CA GLU A 15 6.34 2.07 -6.57
C GLU A 15 7.45 2.66 -7.44
N GLU A 16 8.68 2.28 -7.17
CA GLU A 16 9.83 2.84 -7.88
C GLU A 16 10.14 2.14 -9.21
N ASP A 17 9.70 0.90 -9.39
CA ASP A 17 9.91 0.19 -10.65
C ASP A 17 8.83 0.59 -11.67
N ASN A 18 9.27 1.11 -12.82
CA ASN A 18 8.34 1.62 -13.83
C ASN A 18 7.37 0.58 -14.36
N ASN A 19 7.86 -0.63 -14.61
CA ASN A 19 7.01 -1.68 -15.17
C ASN A 19 6.00 -2.19 -14.15
N ALA A 20 6.47 -2.43 -12.93
CA ALA A 20 5.59 -2.89 -11.85
C ALA A 20 4.55 -1.83 -11.52
N ARG A 21 4.96 -0.55 -11.50
CA ARG A 21 4.03 0.54 -11.19
C ARG A 21 2.89 0.58 -12.18
N ARG A 22 3.19 0.51 -13.48
CA ARG A 22 2.18 0.57 -14.52
C ARG A 22 1.23 -0.63 -14.44
N SER A 23 1.81 -1.82 -14.32
CA SER A 23 1.05 -3.06 -14.30
C SER A 23 0.16 -3.17 -13.07
N LEU A 24 0.72 -2.91 -11.89
CA LEU A 24 -0.04 -3.03 -10.65
C LEU A 24 -1.09 -1.95 -10.51
N THR A 25 -0.80 -0.73 -10.95
CA THR A 25 -1.78 0.34 -10.92
C THR A 25 -3.00 -0.04 -11.73
N LYS A 26 -2.77 -0.58 -12.93
CA LYS A 26 -3.87 -1.02 -13.79
C LYS A 26 -4.69 -2.12 -13.09
N SER A 27 -4.00 -3.11 -12.54
CA SER A 27 -4.69 -4.22 -11.87
C SER A 27 -5.48 -3.76 -10.66
N LEU A 28 -4.92 -2.87 -9.85
CA LEU A 28 -5.61 -2.36 -8.69
C LEU A 28 -6.87 -1.57 -9.07
N ARG A 29 -6.78 -0.78 -10.12
CA ARG A 29 -7.94 -0.04 -10.60
C ARG A 29 -9.00 -0.98 -11.15
N GLU A 30 -8.60 -2.04 -11.82
CA GLU A 30 -9.54 -3.05 -12.32
C GLU A 30 -10.24 -3.78 -11.18
N LEU A 31 -9.60 -3.88 -10.03
CA LEU A 31 -10.23 -4.46 -8.84
C LEU A 31 -11.23 -3.51 -8.18
N GLY A 32 -11.31 -2.27 -8.65
CA GLY A 32 -12.28 -1.31 -8.16
C GLY A 32 -11.73 -0.26 -7.19
N TYR A 33 -10.42 -0.26 -6.95
CA TYR A 33 -9.84 0.72 -6.05
C TYR A 33 -9.52 2.02 -6.75
N ARG A 34 -9.58 3.12 -5.99
CA ARG A 34 -9.01 4.38 -6.41
C ARG A 34 -7.54 4.35 -6.06
N VAL A 35 -6.65 4.67 -7.01
CA VAL A 35 -5.21 4.54 -6.79
C VAL A 35 -4.53 5.86 -7.05
N LEU A 36 -3.83 6.36 -6.05
CA LEU A 36 -2.96 7.53 -6.18
C LEU A 36 -1.54 7.00 -6.20
N VAL A 37 -0.79 7.34 -7.23
CA VAL A 37 0.49 6.69 -7.53
C VAL A 37 1.63 7.68 -7.44
N SER A 38 2.69 7.29 -6.73
CA SER A 38 3.94 8.05 -6.70
C SER A 38 5.07 7.17 -7.22
N ALA A 39 5.94 7.77 -8.04
CA ALA A 39 7.06 7.03 -8.64
C ALA A 39 8.29 6.99 -7.74
N ASP A 40 8.34 7.82 -6.70
CA ASP A 40 9.49 7.82 -5.80
C ASP A 40 9.11 8.40 -4.43
N LEU A 41 10.01 8.20 -3.49
CA LEU A 41 9.77 8.62 -2.11
C LEU A 41 9.73 10.14 -1.94
N GLU A 42 10.55 10.85 -2.70
CA GLU A 42 10.60 12.30 -2.58
C GLU A 42 9.24 12.90 -2.91
N ASP A 43 8.68 12.49 -4.04
CA ASP A 43 7.35 12.94 -4.44
C ASP A 43 6.30 12.50 -3.44
N ALA A 44 6.41 11.26 -2.93
CA ALA A 44 5.45 10.74 -1.97
C ALA A 44 5.42 11.61 -0.72
N PHE A 45 6.59 11.97 -0.19
CA PHE A 45 6.65 12.83 0.99
C PHE A 45 6.13 14.23 0.70
N GLU A 46 6.41 14.76 -0.48
CA GLU A 46 5.87 16.07 -0.86
C GLU A 46 4.36 16.07 -0.92
N TRP A 47 3.80 15.03 -1.53
CA TRP A 47 2.34 14.95 -1.69
C TRP A 47 1.62 14.83 -0.36
N THR A 48 2.25 14.19 0.63
CA THR A 48 1.59 13.95 1.91
C THR A 48 1.82 15.08 2.91
N SER A 49 2.79 15.98 2.67
CA SER A 49 3.14 17.01 3.63
C SER A 49 2.52 18.37 3.35
N GLY A 50 1.96 18.57 2.17
CA GLY A 50 1.42 19.86 1.78
C GLY A 50 0.02 20.12 2.32
N THR A 51 -0.50 21.30 2.01
CA THR A 51 -1.85 21.66 2.41
C THR A 51 -2.91 20.84 1.71
N GLY A 52 -2.59 20.34 0.51
CA GLY A 52 -3.49 19.48 -0.24
C GLY A 52 -3.17 18.01 -0.05
N HIS A 53 -2.82 17.64 1.16
CA HIS A 53 -2.36 16.29 1.45
C HIS A 53 -3.35 15.21 0.98
N ILE A 54 -2.79 14.09 0.58
CA ILE A 54 -3.55 12.96 0.10
C ILE A 54 -4.17 12.22 1.27
N HIS A 55 -5.45 11.89 1.14
CA HIS A 55 -6.11 10.98 2.05
C HIS A 55 -6.19 9.61 1.40
N ALA A 56 -5.76 8.58 2.12
CA ALA A 56 -5.83 7.22 1.61
C ALA A 56 -6.30 6.28 2.71
N ASP A 57 -6.89 5.18 2.29
CA ASP A 57 -7.37 4.15 3.21
C ASP A 57 -6.31 3.10 3.47
N LEU A 58 -5.28 3.05 2.64
CA LEU A 58 -4.18 2.10 2.77
C LEU A 58 -2.97 2.65 2.02
N VAL A 59 -1.79 2.41 2.57
CA VAL A 59 -0.53 2.78 1.91
C VAL A 59 0.17 1.49 1.47
N LEU A 60 0.50 1.41 0.19
CA LEU A 60 1.15 0.25 -0.42
C LEU A 60 2.49 0.70 -0.98
N VAL A 61 3.57 0.07 -0.56
CA VAL A 61 4.91 0.56 -0.85
C VAL A 61 5.81 -0.54 -1.40
N ASN A 62 6.47 -0.27 -2.52
CA ASN A 62 7.55 -1.11 -3.04
C ASN A 62 8.74 -0.21 -3.36
N LEU A 63 9.82 -0.36 -2.61
CA LEU A 63 11.01 0.46 -2.75
C LEU A 63 12.17 -0.40 -3.23
N LEU A 64 12.83 0.05 -4.28
CA LEU A 64 13.95 -0.68 -4.86
C LEU A 64 15.15 -0.67 -3.92
N GLY A 65 15.81 -1.80 -3.79
CA GLY A 65 17.04 -1.90 -3.02
C GLY A 65 16.89 -1.83 -1.53
N LYS A 66 15.66 -1.93 -1.01
CA LYS A 66 15.41 -1.88 0.43
C LYS A 66 15.05 -3.24 0.96
N LEU A 67 15.55 -3.54 2.16
CA LEU A 67 15.11 -4.72 2.90
C LEU A 67 13.70 -4.47 3.45
N PRO A 68 12.95 -5.53 3.74
CA PRO A 68 11.58 -5.33 4.26
C PRO A 68 11.51 -4.44 5.50
N GLU A 69 12.44 -4.58 6.46
CA GLU A 69 12.45 -3.75 7.65
C GLU A 69 12.68 -2.29 7.33
N GLU A 70 13.57 -2.02 6.37
CA GLU A 70 13.84 -0.64 5.95
C GLU A 70 12.61 -0.03 5.31
N ALA A 71 11.96 -0.80 4.43
CA ALA A 71 10.75 -0.34 3.75
C ALA A 71 9.62 -0.09 4.73
N LEU A 72 9.50 -0.93 5.77
CA LEU A 72 8.51 -0.72 6.82
C LEU A 72 8.76 0.58 7.57
N THR A 73 10.02 0.83 7.94
CA THR A 73 10.38 2.06 8.65
C THR A 73 10.04 3.28 7.81
N ILE A 74 10.40 3.25 6.53
CA ILE A 74 10.12 4.36 5.62
C ILE A 74 8.62 4.54 5.42
N GLY A 75 7.90 3.45 5.23
CA GLY A 75 6.45 3.49 5.06
C GLY A 75 5.74 4.05 6.28
N CYS A 76 6.20 3.70 7.47
CA CYS A 76 5.63 4.25 8.70
C CYS A 76 5.85 5.74 8.80
N ARG A 77 7.04 6.21 8.41
CA ARG A 77 7.31 7.65 8.38
C ARG A 77 6.40 8.37 7.40
N LEU A 78 6.21 7.76 6.23
CA LEU A 78 5.34 8.33 5.20
C LEU A 78 3.92 8.46 5.74
N ARG A 79 3.43 7.44 6.40
CA ARG A 79 2.09 7.43 6.99
C ARG A 79 1.96 8.51 8.06
N GLU A 80 2.95 8.62 8.95
CA GLU A 80 2.94 9.62 10.01
C GLU A 80 3.04 11.03 9.46
N HIS A 81 3.89 11.18 8.45
CA HIS A 81 4.11 12.49 7.82
C HIS A 81 2.84 13.03 7.16
N SER A 82 2.03 12.13 6.64
CA SER A 82 0.82 12.52 5.93
C SER A 82 -0.36 12.78 6.84
N LYS A 83 -0.17 12.67 8.14
CA LYS A 83 -1.22 12.96 9.13
C LYS A 83 -2.42 12.04 8.97
N TYR A 84 -2.20 10.85 8.45
CA TYR A 84 -3.24 9.84 8.45
C TYR A 84 -3.51 9.46 9.90
N ASP A 85 -4.73 9.04 10.18
CA ASP A 85 -5.02 8.58 11.53
C ASP A 85 -4.24 7.29 11.78
N GLY A 86 -4.17 6.90 13.05
CA GLY A 86 -3.37 5.75 13.44
C GLY A 86 -3.93 4.41 12.99
N HIS A 87 -4.94 4.43 12.12
CA HIS A 87 -5.64 3.21 11.71
C HIS A 87 -5.42 2.85 10.24
N THR A 88 -4.62 3.62 9.52
CA THR A 88 -4.36 3.36 8.10
C THR A 88 -3.35 2.21 7.97
N PRO A 89 -3.73 1.10 7.34
CA PRO A 89 -2.80 0.00 7.14
C PRO A 89 -1.67 0.35 6.19
N LEU A 90 -0.52 -0.27 6.43
CA LEU A 90 0.64 -0.18 5.56
C LEU A 90 1.00 -1.57 5.08
N VAL A 91 1.14 -1.73 3.76
CA VAL A 91 1.58 -2.97 3.15
C VAL A 91 2.87 -2.70 2.38
N VAL A 92 3.90 -3.46 2.70
CA VAL A 92 5.19 -3.36 2.02
C VAL A 92 5.37 -4.58 1.14
N MET A 93 5.75 -4.37 -0.12
CA MET A 93 6.09 -5.45 -1.04
C MET A 93 7.58 -5.39 -1.31
N PRO A 94 8.38 -6.32 -0.75
CA PRO A 94 9.82 -6.31 -1.00
C PRO A 94 10.15 -6.59 -2.44
N GLU A 95 11.21 -5.97 -2.95
CA GLU A 95 11.67 -6.22 -4.31
C GLU A 95 12.18 -7.65 -4.46
N LYS A 96 12.93 -8.11 -3.48
CA LYS A 96 13.50 -9.46 -3.51
C LYS A 96 12.75 -10.33 -2.53
N VAL A 97 12.24 -11.45 -3.02
CA VAL A 97 11.43 -12.35 -2.23
C VAL A 97 12.13 -13.71 -2.13
N PRO A 98 12.45 -14.17 -0.91
CA PRO A 98 12.98 -15.53 -0.77
C PRO A 98 11.99 -16.56 -1.31
N GLN A 99 12.52 -17.59 -1.94
CA GLN A 99 11.68 -18.58 -2.62
C GLN A 99 10.65 -19.21 -1.68
N ASP A 100 11.03 -19.46 -0.45
CA ASP A 100 10.15 -20.12 0.51
C ASP A 100 9.06 -19.19 1.06
N LEU A 101 9.19 -17.86 0.84
CA LEU A 101 8.18 -16.90 1.30
C LEU A 101 7.27 -16.42 0.18
N LEU A 102 7.61 -16.75 -1.07
CA LEU A 102 6.86 -16.28 -2.23
C LEU A 102 5.39 -16.65 -2.10
N GLY A 103 4.52 -15.67 -2.25
CA GLY A 103 3.08 -15.88 -2.17
C GLY A 103 2.51 -15.82 -0.76
N THR A 104 3.32 -15.50 0.24
CA THR A 104 2.85 -15.41 1.62
C THR A 104 2.75 -13.96 2.07
N ASP A 105 1.90 -13.72 3.06
CA ASP A 105 1.76 -12.40 3.70
C ASP A 105 2.17 -12.53 5.15
N GLU A 106 3.00 -11.61 5.61
CA GLU A 106 3.45 -11.61 6.99
C GLU A 106 2.83 -10.44 7.75
N LYS A 107 2.10 -10.75 8.81
CA LYS A 107 1.55 -9.72 9.68
C LYS A 107 2.64 -9.29 10.67
N VAL A 108 3.08 -8.06 10.55
CA VAL A 108 4.09 -7.50 11.46
C VAL A 108 3.39 -7.03 12.75
N ASN A 109 2.29 -6.33 12.58
CA ASN A 109 1.41 -5.96 13.69
C ASN A 109 0.03 -5.68 13.09
N ASP A 110 -0.90 -5.13 13.87
CA ASP A 110 -2.27 -4.96 13.41
C ASP A 110 -2.40 -4.12 12.15
N LEU A 111 -1.48 -3.18 11.94
CA LEU A 111 -1.58 -2.22 10.83
C LEU A 111 -0.45 -2.32 9.83
N GLU A 112 0.54 -3.21 10.06
CA GLU A 112 1.67 -3.31 9.15
C GLU A 112 1.86 -4.75 8.69
N TRP A 113 1.94 -4.89 7.36
CA TRP A 113 2.05 -6.19 6.71
C TRP A 113 3.15 -6.19 5.67
N ILE A 114 3.75 -7.35 5.45
CA ILE A 114 4.67 -7.56 4.33
C ILE A 114 3.99 -8.54 3.39
N CYS A 115 3.83 -8.14 2.13
CA CYS A 115 3.27 -9.00 1.09
C CYS A 115 4.43 -9.49 0.22
N TYR A 116 4.77 -10.77 0.34
CA TYR A 116 5.80 -11.38 -0.51
C TYR A 116 5.12 -11.74 -1.83
N TYR A 117 4.98 -10.76 -2.66
CA TYR A 117 4.09 -10.74 -3.81
C TYR A 117 4.42 -11.80 -4.84
N GLU A 118 3.44 -12.60 -5.18
CA GLU A 118 3.54 -13.59 -6.25
C GLU A 118 2.59 -13.23 -7.40
N ASP A 119 1.35 -12.90 -7.10
CA ASP A 119 0.38 -12.57 -8.13
C ASP A 119 -0.71 -11.66 -7.57
N ILE A 120 -1.54 -11.13 -8.47
CA ILE A 120 -2.56 -10.16 -8.09
C ILE A 120 -3.66 -10.77 -7.21
N GLU A 121 -3.90 -12.08 -7.33
CA GLU A 121 -4.92 -12.71 -6.47
C GLU A 121 -4.51 -12.69 -5.01
N GLN A 122 -3.23 -12.89 -4.74
CA GLN A 122 -2.70 -12.79 -3.38
C GLN A 122 -2.92 -11.39 -2.82
N LEU A 123 -2.55 -10.38 -3.60
CA LEU A 123 -2.68 -8.99 -3.16
C LEU A 123 -4.15 -8.62 -2.97
N LYS A 124 -5.01 -9.07 -3.87
CA LYS A 124 -6.44 -8.84 -3.77
C LYS A 124 -7.00 -9.37 -2.43
N ARG A 125 -6.61 -10.59 -2.06
CA ARG A 125 -7.08 -11.18 -0.80
C ARG A 125 -6.62 -10.37 0.40
N LEU A 126 -5.38 -9.93 0.40
CA LEU A 126 -4.85 -9.12 1.51
C LEU A 126 -5.56 -7.78 1.60
N LEU A 127 -5.71 -7.10 0.47
CA LEU A 127 -6.38 -5.79 0.45
C LEU A 127 -7.83 -5.90 0.89
N THR A 128 -8.51 -6.95 0.44
CA THR A 128 -9.90 -7.17 0.84
C THR A 128 -10.00 -7.34 2.36
N ARG A 129 -9.08 -8.13 2.92
CA ARG A 129 -9.06 -8.33 4.37
C ARG A 129 -8.83 -7.02 5.13
N LEU A 130 -7.90 -6.21 4.66
CA LEU A 130 -7.53 -5.00 5.39
C LEU A 130 -8.54 -3.87 5.21
N LEU A 131 -9.18 -3.81 4.05
CA LEU A 131 -10.08 -2.70 3.73
C LEU A 131 -11.54 -2.99 4.02
N ASN A 132 -11.92 -4.27 4.11
CA ASN A 132 -13.31 -4.65 4.36
C ASN A 132 -13.54 -5.26 5.74
N LYS A 133 -12.61 -5.06 6.64
CA LYS A 133 -12.66 -5.74 7.93
C LYS A 133 -13.79 -5.26 8.84
N ASN A 134 -14.44 -4.20 8.45
CA ASN A 134 -15.53 -3.64 9.26
C ASN A 134 -16.91 -4.16 8.89
N THR A 135 -16.96 -5.05 7.94
CA THR A 135 -18.25 -5.60 7.52
C THR A 135 -18.66 -6.74 8.42
#